data_2ac1fa1e28c58530c7643063d748f185
#
_entry.id   2ac1fa1e28c58530c7643063d748f185
#
_cell.length_a   1.000
_cell.length_b   1.000
_cell.length_c   1.000
_cell.angle_alpha   90.00
_cell.angle_beta   90.00
_cell.angle_gamma   90.00
#
_symmetry.space_group_name_H-M   'P 1'
#
loop_
_entity.id
_entity.type
_entity.pdbx_description
1 polymer ?
#
loop_
_entity_poly.entity_id
_entity_poly.type
_entity_poly.pdbx_seq_one_letter_code
_entity_poly.pdbx_strand_id
1 'polypeptide(L)' 'MPETEALIERLAADNHEFRKLRDEHRTYEEELGVLNSRGFPSADQHWRVSELKKLKLIAKDRMEAMVRQARASAHA' A
#
# COMPACT_ATOMS: atom_id res chain seq x y z
N MET A 1 -16.11 4.08 -1.17
CA MET A 1 -16.95 5.26 -1.52
C MET A 1 -16.49 5.84 -2.83
N PRO A 2 -17.42 6.24 -3.69
CA PRO A 2 -17.06 6.78 -5.03
C PRO A 2 -16.13 7.99 -4.98
N GLU A 3 -16.31 8.87 -4.01
CA GLU A 3 -15.45 10.05 -3.86
C GLU A 3 -14.02 9.67 -3.53
N THR A 4 -13.84 8.70 -2.65
CA THR A 4 -12.51 8.22 -2.25
C THR A 4 -11.83 7.54 -3.42
N GLU A 5 -12.56 6.72 -4.18
CA GLU A 5 -12.01 6.04 -5.36
C GLU A 5 -11.58 7.03 -6.42
N ALA A 6 -12.39 8.09 -6.66
CA ALA A 6 -12.05 9.13 -7.61
C ALA A 6 -10.78 9.89 -7.19
N LEU A 7 -10.63 10.18 -5.90
CA LEU A 7 -9.42 10.82 -5.37
C LEU A 7 -8.19 9.94 -5.55
N ILE A 8 -8.33 8.65 -5.29
CA ILE A 8 -7.24 7.69 -5.44
C ILE A 8 -6.80 7.63 -6.91
N GLU A 9 -7.75 7.56 -7.83
CA GLU A 9 -7.43 7.55 -9.26
C GLU A 9 -6.74 8.83 -9.71
N ARG A 10 -7.22 9.97 -9.22
CA ARG A 10 -6.61 11.26 -9.54
C ARG A 10 -5.20 11.36 -8.99
N LEU A 11 -4.99 10.94 -7.75
CA LEU A 11 -3.66 10.93 -7.17
C LEU A 11 -2.73 10.00 -7.93
N ALA A 12 -3.22 8.83 -8.34
CA ALA A 12 -2.42 7.89 -9.12
C ALA A 12 -2.05 8.46 -10.49
N ALA A 13 -2.92 9.27 -11.09
CA ALA A 13 -2.65 9.90 -12.37
C ALA A 13 -1.67 11.06 -12.26
N ASP A 14 -1.80 11.89 -11.23
CA ASP A 14 -1.10 13.17 -11.12
C ASP A 14 0.10 13.15 -10.18
N ASN A 15 0.20 12.18 -9.28
CA ASN A 15 1.23 12.16 -8.26
C ASN A 15 2.11 10.92 -8.38
N HIS A 16 3.36 11.14 -8.76
CA HIS A 16 4.33 10.07 -8.96
C HIS A 16 4.61 9.31 -7.66
N GLU A 17 4.73 10.03 -6.54
CA GLU A 17 4.98 9.40 -5.24
C GLU A 17 3.84 8.48 -4.82
N PHE A 18 2.60 8.89 -5.04
CA PHE A 18 1.44 8.05 -4.75
C PHE A 18 1.45 6.77 -5.58
N ARG A 19 1.75 6.87 -6.88
CA ARG A 19 1.85 5.69 -7.74
C ARG A 19 2.92 4.73 -7.26
N LYS A 20 4.07 5.28 -6.87
CA LYS A 20 5.17 4.47 -6.36
C LYS A 20 4.76 3.71 -5.10
N LEU A 21 4.11 4.39 -4.15
CA LEU A 21 3.63 3.76 -2.93
C LEU A 21 2.59 2.67 -3.22
N ARG A 22 1.68 2.94 -4.15
CA ARG A 22 0.67 1.97 -4.56
C ARG A 22 1.30 0.73 -5.16
N ASP A 23 2.29 0.90 -6.01
CA ASP A 23 2.99 -0.21 -6.65
C ASP A 23 3.80 -1.01 -5.64
N GLU A 24 4.47 -0.34 -4.70
CA GLU A 24 5.18 -0.99 -3.61
C GLU A 24 4.23 -1.81 -2.74
N HIS A 25 3.09 -1.25 -2.38
CA HIS A 25 2.08 -1.93 -1.59
C HIS A 25 1.60 -3.20 -2.29
N ARG A 26 1.34 -3.11 -3.59
CA ARG A 26 0.92 -4.26 -4.40
C ARG A 26 2.01 -5.33 -4.43
N THR A 27 3.26 -4.93 -4.61
CA THR A 27 4.39 -5.86 -4.62
C THR A 27 4.51 -6.61 -3.30
N TYR A 28 4.36 -5.90 -2.17
CA TYR A 28 4.39 -6.54 -0.86
C TYR A 28 3.24 -7.52 -0.68
N GLU A 29 2.05 -7.19 -1.15
CA GLU A 29 0.90 -8.09 -1.09
C GLU A 29 1.12 -9.35 -1.91
N GLU A 30 1.67 -9.22 -3.11
CA GLU A 30 1.95 -10.36 -3.97
C GLU A 30 2.98 -11.28 -3.34
N GLU A 31 4.04 -10.71 -2.79
CA GLU A 31 5.09 -11.49 -2.13
C GLU A 31 4.55 -12.21 -0.89
N LEU A 32 3.71 -11.54 -0.10
CA LEU A 32 3.05 -12.15 1.05
C LEU A 32 2.15 -13.31 0.61
N GLY A 33 1.42 -13.14 -0.49
CA GLY A 33 0.56 -14.19 -1.03
C GLY A 33 1.37 -15.44 -1.40
N VAL A 34 2.51 -15.25 -2.06
CA VAL A 34 3.39 -16.35 -2.42
C VAL A 34 3.93 -17.06 -1.17
N LEU A 35 4.41 -16.31 -0.19
CA LEU A 35 4.95 -16.90 1.03
C LEU A 35 3.89 -17.65 1.84
N ASN A 36 2.69 -17.11 1.93
CA ASN A 36 1.60 -17.74 2.65
C ASN A 36 1.09 -19.01 1.98
N SER A 37 1.31 -19.18 0.68
CA SER A 37 0.87 -20.36 -0.05
C SER A 37 1.83 -21.54 0.06
N ARG A 38 3.00 -21.36 0.66
CA ARG A 38 4.06 -22.37 0.70
C ARG A 38 3.97 -23.40 1.84
N GLY A 39 2.92 -23.38 2.63
CA GLY A 39 2.77 -24.32 3.73
C GLY A 39 3.52 -23.89 4.98
N PHE A 40 4.26 -24.80 5.61
CA PHE A 40 4.99 -24.50 6.86
C PHE A 40 6.19 -23.60 6.57
N PRO A 41 6.17 -22.33 7.00
CA PRO A 41 7.27 -21.42 6.74
C PRO A 41 8.47 -21.71 7.65
N SER A 42 9.67 -21.56 7.09
CA SER A 42 10.90 -21.60 7.87
C SER A 42 11.01 -20.34 8.74
N ALA A 43 12.00 -20.30 9.63
CA ALA A 43 12.27 -19.11 10.43
C ALA A 43 12.54 -17.88 9.56
N ASP A 44 13.30 -18.07 8.47
CA ASP A 44 13.59 -16.98 7.52
C ASP A 44 12.32 -16.48 6.85
N GLN A 45 11.41 -17.38 6.48
CA GLN A 45 10.13 -16.99 5.87
C GLN A 45 9.26 -16.22 6.85
N HIS A 46 9.23 -16.65 8.13
CA HIS A 46 8.51 -15.92 9.18
C HIS A 46 9.03 -14.50 9.32
N TRP A 47 10.35 -14.34 9.33
CA TRP A 47 10.98 -13.04 9.43
C TRP A 47 10.61 -12.16 8.23
N ARG A 48 10.67 -12.73 7.02
CA ARG A 48 10.32 -12.02 5.80
C ARG A 48 8.86 -11.59 5.78
N VAL A 49 7.96 -12.47 6.22
CA VAL A 49 6.52 -12.15 6.33
C VAL A 49 6.32 -10.97 7.28
N SER A 50 6.97 -10.98 8.44
CA SER A 50 6.86 -9.86 9.39
C SER A 50 7.37 -8.56 8.80
N GLU A 51 8.50 -8.60 8.09
CA GLU A 51 9.07 -7.44 7.43
C GLU A 51 8.13 -6.89 6.36
N LEU A 52 7.58 -7.77 5.51
CA LEU A 52 6.66 -7.37 4.45
C LEU A 52 5.39 -6.73 5.01
N LYS A 53 4.84 -7.29 6.09
CA LYS A 53 3.68 -6.72 6.74
C LYS A 53 3.95 -5.31 7.25
N LYS A 54 5.12 -5.10 7.83
CA LYS A 54 5.55 -3.79 8.32
C LYS A 54 5.69 -2.79 7.18
N LEU A 55 6.37 -3.18 6.09
CA LEU A 55 6.56 -2.34 4.92
C LEU A 55 5.23 -1.99 4.25
N LYS A 56 4.34 -3.00 4.15
CA LYS A 56 3.01 -2.80 3.60
C LYS A 56 2.22 -1.78 4.41
N LEU A 57 2.28 -1.88 5.73
CA LEU A 57 1.58 -0.95 6.61
C LEU A 57 2.11 0.47 6.45
N ILE A 58 3.43 0.63 6.37
CA ILE A 58 4.05 1.94 6.17
C ILE A 58 3.57 2.56 4.86
N ALA A 59 3.58 1.79 3.77
CA ALA A 59 3.12 2.27 2.47
C ALA A 59 1.65 2.65 2.51
N LYS A 60 0.82 1.83 3.13
CA LYS A 60 -0.61 2.09 3.26
C LYS A 60 -0.88 3.37 4.06
N ASP A 61 -0.19 3.54 5.19
CA ASP A 61 -0.36 4.72 6.03
C ASP A 61 0.00 6.00 5.28
N ARG A 62 1.07 5.97 4.48
CA ARG A 62 1.46 7.13 3.69
C ARG A 62 0.44 7.44 2.61
N MET A 63 -0.07 6.41 1.92
CA MET A 63 -1.12 6.61 0.92
C MET A 63 -2.38 7.22 1.56
N GLU A 64 -2.79 6.71 2.71
CA GLU A 64 -3.95 7.23 3.43
C GLU A 64 -3.76 8.70 3.83
N ALA A 65 -2.55 9.06 4.27
CA ALA A 65 -2.24 10.44 4.60
C ALA A 65 -2.35 11.35 3.38
N MET A 66 -1.88 10.88 2.23
CA MET A 66 -1.97 11.63 0.98
C MET A 66 -3.42 11.82 0.52
N VAL A 67 -4.25 10.78 0.69
CA VAL A 67 -5.68 10.88 0.36
C VAL A 67 -6.37 11.88 1.27
N ARG A 68 -6.08 11.85 2.59
CA ARG A 68 -6.66 12.81 3.53
C ARG A 68 -6.25 14.24 3.19
N GLN A 69 -5.00 14.44 2.83
CA GLN A 69 -4.50 15.75 2.45
C GLN A 69 -5.17 16.25 1.18
N ALA A 70 -5.32 15.39 0.20
CA ALA A 70 -5.99 15.74 -1.05
C ALA A 70 -7.47 16.08 -0.81
N ARG A 71 -8.12 15.33 0.08
CA ARG A 71 -9.52 15.58 0.44
C ARG A 71 -9.68 16.92 1.14
N ALA A 72 -8.79 17.23 2.08
CA ALA A 72 -8.79 18.50 2.78
C ALA A 72 -8.59 19.67 1.81
N SER A 73 -7.69 19.53 0.85
CA SER A 73 -7.44 20.55 -0.16
C SER A 73 -8.65 20.75 -1.09
N ALA A 74 -9.37 19.68 -1.39
CA ALA A 74 -10.55 19.74 -2.25
C ALA A 74 -11.72 20.46 -1.59
N HIS A 75 -11.76 20.45 -0.26
CA HIS A 75 -12.84 21.08 0.51
C HIS A 75 -12.45 22.43 1.11
N ALA A 76 -11.25 22.88 0.86
CA ALA A 76 -10.74 24.15 1.39
C ALA A 76 -11.33 25.38 0.69
#